data_a0cbd75ed12f857a3b6c30dba4701746
#
_entry.id   a0cbd75ed12f857a3b6c30dba4701746
#
_cell.length_a   1.000
_cell.length_b   1.000
_cell.length_c   1.000
_cell.angle_alpha   90.00
_cell.angle_beta   90.00
_cell.angle_gamma   90.00
#
_symmetry.space_group_name_H-M   'P 1'
#
loop_
_entity.id
_entity.type
_entity.pdbx_description
1 polymer ?
#
loop_
_entity_poly.entity_id
_entity_poly.type
_entity_poly.pdbx_seq_one_letter_code
_entity_poly.pdbx_strand_id
1 'polypeptide(L)'
;MQDWFAFLTRSWRRSSRRVPRALPCLFGVLTFVIIGKASAATPLTKTEQAVLEGVNSGDGTDLGTLSDRTISGEFLGRLIAGEIPGTKFRHNGIQLKNALVDGGFDISGQDVRVPFTCARCEFVDDVDMSDVHFFHSVSFERTAFDQDINMDHAVADGDLDMRDVQFDGDVDFSALHVAGSLYVGGAHVNNDGQQASFDHIKVGILAEFSNLELNGPLTLEDADLNEISLGRDINLCKSRAENSRESCTEVRTAPSIDLEEATVQRELALLGLDVDNLYVSGLDVHGRAILQGLMIENSADLRGAHFQYLILANDVSWPNHNSSSESHIQLDGISFSQIEIQDARNFDNTSPTHYPPTDDFYKTMLKMWPDNAGYSARPYQQMEKAFAEAGRPDLADLAYESMKDKERTNGHLSVFQKIGSSLLSLLIRYGREPSRALYASVVFILLGWFIFRHRRFVDPKDPNDKEKTFDPFWFSLDLFLPLSTLPDAEIWVPKQDDQFRCIYARVHSVLGWVLIPIGFGAITGLLSGK
;
A
#
# COMPACT_ATOMS: atom_id res chain seq x y z
N MET A 1 15.93 41.34 1.97
CA MET A 1 16.55 41.62 0.69
C MET A 1 15.71 40.85 -0.31
N GLN A 2 14.57 41.42 -0.67
CA GLN A 2 14.31 42.34 -1.80
C GLN A 2 14.78 41.71 -3.11
N ASP A 3 13.80 41.62 -3.96
CA ASP A 3 13.82 41.29 -5.39
C ASP A 3 13.48 39.84 -5.72
N TRP A 4 12.18 39.62 -5.92
CA TRP A 4 11.57 38.87 -7.02
C TRP A 4 10.03 38.92 -6.95
N PHE A 5 9.51 40.15 -6.95
CA PHE A 5 8.09 40.43 -7.26
C PHE A 5 8.06 41.32 -8.49
N ALA A 6 8.05 40.77 -9.67
CA ALA A 6 7.63 41.50 -10.88
C ALA A 6 7.64 40.56 -12.10
N PHE A 7 6.61 39.78 -12.31
CA PHE A 7 6.25 39.34 -13.68
C PHE A 7 4.88 38.64 -13.62
N LEU A 8 3.79 39.35 -13.75
CA LEU A 8 2.50 38.90 -14.29
C LEU A 8 1.43 39.97 -14.02
N THR A 9 1.56 41.12 -14.68
CA THR A 9 0.43 42.03 -14.91
C THR A 9 0.60 42.72 -16.26
N ARG A 10 0.01 42.18 -17.28
CA ARG A 10 -0.35 42.77 -18.58
C ARG A 10 -1.38 41.84 -19.19
N SER A 11 -2.48 42.21 -19.59
CA SER A 11 -3.18 43.42 -19.98
C SER A 11 -4.48 42.95 -20.61
N TRP A 12 -5.57 43.26 -20.02
CA TRP A 12 -6.82 43.29 -20.77
C TRP A 12 -7.28 44.74 -20.86
N ARG A 13 -7.00 45.38 -21.97
CA ARG A 13 -7.59 46.70 -22.33
C ARG A 13 -8.88 46.49 -23.09
N ARG A 14 -9.92 47.02 -22.51
CA ARG A 14 -11.23 47.28 -23.12
C ARG A 14 -11.07 48.09 -24.41
N SER A 15 -11.77 47.69 -25.46
CA SER A 15 -12.12 48.57 -26.57
C SER A 15 -13.64 48.74 -26.59
N SER A 16 -14.07 49.88 -26.09
CA SER A 16 -15.41 50.40 -26.25
C SER A 16 -15.54 51.05 -27.64
N ARG A 17 -16.49 50.61 -28.48
CA ARG A 17 -16.98 51.41 -29.59
C ARG A 17 -18.52 51.55 -29.54
N ARG A 18 -18.91 52.78 -29.70
CA ARG A 18 -20.21 53.39 -29.55
C ARG A 18 -21.24 52.90 -30.55
N VAL A 19 -22.47 52.75 -30.08
CA VAL A 19 -23.71 52.63 -30.86
C VAL A 19 -24.08 54.00 -31.46
N PRO A 20 -24.65 54.11 -32.66
CA PRO A 20 -25.63 55.11 -33.03
C PRO A 20 -27.04 54.51 -33.09
N ARG A 21 -27.97 55.31 -32.50
CA ARG A 21 -29.41 55.11 -32.59
C ARG A 21 -29.91 55.59 -33.95
N ALA A 22 -30.90 54.92 -34.55
CA ALA A 22 -32.20 55.45 -35.01
C ALA A 22 -32.95 54.46 -35.89
N LEU A 23 -34.07 54.00 -35.42
CA LEU A 23 -35.47 54.06 -35.87
C LEU A 23 -35.91 53.31 -37.17
N PRO A 24 -37.24 53.15 -37.41
CA PRO A 24 -38.07 52.07 -36.85
C PRO A 24 -38.83 51.25 -37.95
N CYS A 25 -39.59 50.27 -37.48
CA CYS A 25 -40.77 49.64 -38.12
C CYS A 25 -40.65 48.96 -39.46
N LEU A 26 -40.75 47.64 -39.43
CA LEU A 26 -41.71 46.94 -40.30
C LEU A 26 -42.04 45.59 -39.62
N PHE A 27 -43.25 45.43 -39.18
CA PHE A 27 -43.86 44.18 -38.75
C PHE A 27 -43.93 43.27 -39.97
N GLY A 28 -43.08 42.22 -39.97
CA GLY A 28 -43.23 41.08 -40.83
C GLY A 28 -43.39 39.87 -39.92
N VAL A 29 -44.62 39.43 -39.70
CA VAL A 29 -44.95 38.17 -39.08
C VAL A 29 -44.45 37.06 -40.01
N LEU A 30 -43.21 36.60 -39.82
CA LEU A 30 -42.75 35.34 -40.42
C LEU A 30 -43.11 34.26 -39.40
N THR A 31 -44.26 33.64 -39.56
CA THR A 31 -44.59 32.33 -38.97
C THR A 31 -43.60 31.32 -39.52
N PHE A 32 -42.50 31.07 -38.75
CA PHE A 32 -41.73 29.85 -38.95
C PHE A 32 -42.63 28.70 -38.52
N VAL A 33 -43.25 28.06 -39.52
CA VAL A 33 -43.76 26.71 -39.37
C VAL A 33 -42.52 25.85 -39.22
N ILE A 34 -42.15 25.57 -37.98
CA ILE A 34 -41.24 24.45 -37.68
C ILE A 34 -42.04 23.20 -38.04
N ILE A 35 -41.86 22.75 -39.28
CA ILE A 35 -42.18 21.40 -39.64
C ILE A 35 -41.13 20.56 -38.91
N GLY A 36 -41.39 20.22 -37.65
CA GLY A 36 -40.74 19.12 -37.01
C GLY A 36 -40.97 17.93 -37.94
N LYS A 37 -39.91 17.43 -38.57
CA LYS A 37 -39.93 16.08 -39.10
C LYS A 37 -40.28 15.20 -37.91
N ALA A 38 -41.52 14.77 -37.80
CA ALA A 38 -41.85 13.61 -37.01
C ALA A 38 -41.04 12.49 -37.67
N SER A 39 -39.91 12.13 -37.05
CA SER A 39 -39.21 10.88 -37.39
C SER A 39 -40.25 9.79 -37.20
N ALA A 40 -40.64 9.16 -38.32
CA ALA A 40 -41.52 8.01 -38.23
C ALA A 40 -40.78 6.99 -37.34
N ALA A 41 -41.36 6.66 -36.18
CA ALA A 41 -40.78 5.72 -35.26
C ALA A 41 -40.52 4.42 -36.08
N THR A 42 -39.28 4.01 -36.19
CA THR A 42 -38.91 2.74 -36.81
C THR A 42 -39.73 1.64 -36.15
N PRO A 43 -40.41 0.78 -36.88
CA PRO A 43 -41.18 -0.30 -36.28
C PRO A 43 -40.24 -1.21 -35.49
N LEU A 44 -40.59 -1.53 -34.23
CA LEU A 44 -39.82 -2.43 -33.39
C LEU A 44 -39.60 -3.77 -34.09
N THR A 45 -38.40 -4.29 -33.97
CA THR A 45 -38.06 -5.66 -34.37
C THR A 45 -38.87 -6.67 -33.55
N LYS A 46 -38.90 -7.93 -33.96
CA LYS A 46 -39.56 -8.99 -33.17
C LYS A 46 -38.87 -9.17 -31.79
N THR A 47 -37.55 -9.03 -31.78
CA THR A 47 -36.75 -9.14 -30.54
C THR A 47 -37.06 -7.97 -29.59
N GLU A 48 -37.10 -6.74 -30.10
CA GLU A 48 -37.46 -5.56 -29.30
C GLU A 48 -38.91 -5.62 -28.78
N GLN A 49 -39.84 -6.18 -29.56
CA GLN A 49 -41.21 -6.45 -29.10
C GLN A 49 -41.24 -7.46 -27.95
N ALA A 50 -40.46 -8.55 -28.05
CA ALA A 50 -40.36 -9.53 -26.95
C ALA A 50 -39.77 -8.91 -25.70
N VAL A 51 -38.77 -8.01 -25.81
CA VAL A 51 -38.25 -7.25 -24.67
C VAL A 51 -39.33 -6.38 -24.01
N LEU A 52 -40.08 -5.62 -24.82
CA LEU A 52 -41.17 -4.77 -24.33
C LEU A 52 -42.29 -5.59 -23.65
N GLU A 53 -42.62 -6.76 -24.16
CA GLU A 53 -43.58 -7.70 -23.53
C GLU A 53 -43.06 -8.20 -22.18
N GLY A 54 -41.79 -8.61 -22.12
CA GLY A 54 -41.13 -9.04 -20.87
C GLY A 54 -41.12 -7.95 -19.80
N VAL A 55 -40.77 -6.73 -20.17
CA VAL A 55 -40.81 -5.57 -19.24
C VAL A 55 -42.23 -5.32 -18.75
N ASN A 56 -43.22 -5.38 -19.63
CA ASN A 56 -44.63 -5.14 -19.28
C ASN A 56 -45.22 -6.25 -18.38
N SER A 57 -44.80 -7.51 -18.59
CA SER A 57 -45.20 -8.61 -17.72
C SER A 57 -44.47 -8.63 -16.39
N GLY A 58 -43.20 -8.16 -16.38
CA GLY A 58 -42.30 -8.22 -15.23
C GLY A 58 -41.57 -9.56 -15.06
N ASP A 59 -41.61 -10.43 -16.09
CA ASP A 59 -40.97 -11.76 -16.03
C ASP A 59 -39.49 -11.73 -16.49
N GLY A 60 -39.03 -10.59 -17.04
CA GLY A 60 -37.75 -10.46 -17.70
C GLY A 60 -37.74 -11.14 -19.08
N THR A 61 -36.66 -10.96 -19.86
CA THR A 61 -36.53 -11.49 -21.19
C THR A 61 -35.17 -12.17 -21.38
N ASP A 62 -35.20 -13.46 -21.69
CA ASP A 62 -34.01 -14.22 -22.07
C ASP A 62 -34.00 -14.37 -23.62
N LEU A 63 -33.13 -13.59 -24.26
CA LEU A 63 -33.03 -13.58 -25.73
C LEU A 63 -32.20 -14.76 -26.26
N GLY A 64 -31.47 -15.48 -25.40
CA GLY A 64 -30.70 -16.67 -25.80
C GLY A 64 -31.56 -17.82 -26.32
N THR A 65 -32.89 -17.78 -26.12
CA THR A 65 -33.84 -18.76 -26.65
C THR A 65 -34.36 -18.39 -28.03
N LEU A 66 -34.08 -17.17 -28.51
CA LEU A 66 -34.52 -16.68 -29.82
C LEU A 66 -33.47 -16.95 -30.90
N SER A 67 -33.91 -17.07 -32.16
CA SER A 67 -33.00 -17.19 -33.29
C SER A 67 -32.23 -15.90 -33.63
N ASP A 68 -32.77 -14.77 -33.21
CA ASP A 68 -32.18 -13.46 -33.30
C ASP A 68 -32.24 -12.83 -31.89
N ARG A 69 -31.09 -12.46 -31.33
CA ARG A 69 -30.95 -11.88 -30.02
C ARG A 69 -30.59 -10.39 -30.05
N THR A 70 -30.62 -9.80 -31.26
CA THR A 70 -30.16 -8.44 -31.47
C THR A 70 -31.24 -7.41 -31.14
N ILE A 71 -30.86 -6.41 -30.38
CA ILE A 71 -31.61 -5.19 -30.08
C ILE A 71 -30.73 -3.98 -30.39
N SER A 72 -31.31 -2.85 -30.78
CA SER A 72 -30.49 -1.65 -30.99
C SER A 72 -30.19 -0.92 -29.67
N GLY A 73 -28.98 -0.33 -29.54
CA GLY A 73 -28.61 0.52 -28.42
C GLY A 73 -29.58 1.69 -28.27
N GLU A 74 -30.02 2.33 -29.36
CA GLU A 74 -31.04 3.39 -29.34
C GLU A 74 -32.38 2.89 -28.75
N PHE A 75 -32.84 1.69 -29.14
CA PHE A 75 -34.05 1.12 -28.54
C PHE A 75 -33.90 0.92 -27.05
N LEU A 76 -32.79 0.34 -26.60
CA LEU A 76 -32.55 0.08 -25.19
C LEU A 76 -32.49 1.40 -24.38
N GLY A 77 -31.79 2.43 -24.88
CA GLY A 77 -31.74 3.75 -24.24
C GLY A 77 -33.13 4.38 -24.13
N ARG A 78 -33.91 4.39 -25.16
CA ARG A 78 -35.30 4.90 -25.16
C ARG A 78 -36.23 4.08 -24.26
N LEU A 79 -36.02 2.78 -24.16
CA LEU A 79 -36.76 1.92 -23.23
C LEU A 79 -36.48 2.31 -21.79
N ILE A 80 -35.21 2.49 -21.43
CA ILE A 80 -34.78 2.92 -20.09
C ILE A 80 -35.34 4.30 -19.75
N ALA A 81 -35.33 5.23 -20.71
CA ALA A 81 -35.93 6.57 -20.57
C ALA A 81 -37.47 6.54 -20.47
N GLY A 82 -38.11 5.39 -20.70
CA GLY A 82 -39.57 5.28 -20.73
C GLY A 82 -40.25 5.92 -21.95
N GLU A 83 -39.50 6.18 -23.02
CA GLU A 83 -39.97 6.84 -24.24
C GLU A 83 -40.67 5.92 -25.22
N ILE A 84 -40.61 4.59 -25.00
CA ILE A 84 -41.27 3.62 -25.88
C ILE A 84 -42.77 3.58 -25.55
N PRO A 85 -43.64 3.89 -26.48
CA PRO A 85 -45.09 3.88 -26.25
C PRO A 85 -45.59 2.50 -25.82
N GLY A 86 -46.37 2.46 -24.74
CA GLY A 86 -46.92 1.23 -24.20
C GLY A 86 -46.05 0.55 -23.15
N THR A 87 -44.90 1.12 -22.79
CA THR A 87 -44.07 0.62 -21.69
C THR A 87 -44.78 0.77 -20.35
N LYS A 88 -44.79 -0.30 -19.56
CA LYS A 88 -45.31 -0.33 -18.20
C LYS A 88 -44.30 -1.02 -17.30
N PHE A 89 -43.42 -0.23 -16.69
CA PHE A 89 -42.46 -0.80 -15.77
C PHE A 89 -43.13 -1.47 -14.56
N ARG A 90 -42.67 -2.66 -14.25
CA ARG A 90 -43.00 -3.38 -13.02
C ARG A 90 -41.90 -3.14 -11.98
N HIS A 91 -42.12 -3.60 -10.75
CA HIS A 91 -41.15 -3.46 -9.66
C HIS A 91 -39.77 -4.09 -9.97
N ASN A 92 -39.71 -5.07 -10.88
CA ASN A 92 -38.47 -5.73 -11.30
C ASN A 92 -37.67 -4.90 -12.31
N GLY A 93 -38.25 -3.81 -12.86
CA GLY A 93 -37.62 -2.98 -13.87
C GLY A 93 -37.38 -3.69 -15.20
N ILE A 94 -36.20 -3.48 -15.76
CA ILE A 94 -35.75 -4.08 -17.02
C ILE A 94 -34.80 -5.20 -16.70
N GLN A 95 -35.14 -6.43 -17.09
CA GLN A 95 -34.30 -7.62 -16.89
C GLN A 95 -34.06 -8.30 -18.23
N LEU A 96 -32.85 -8.18 -18.74
CA LEU A 96 -32.40 -8.78 -19.99
C LEU A 96 -31.35 -9.85 -19.71
N LYS A 97 -31.37 -10.90 -20.55
CA LYS A 97 -30.35 -11.94 -20.58
C LYS A 97 -29.99 -12.28 -22.01
N ASN A 98 -28.71 -12.51 -22.24
CA ASN A 98 -28.14 -12.95 -23.52
C ASN A 98 -28.50 -12.02 -24.71
N ALA A 99 -28.72 -10.71 -24.46
CA ALA A 99 -28.96 -9.73 -25.51
C ALA A 99 -27.66 -9.43 -26.26
N LEU A 100 -27.76 -9.22 -27.58
CA LEU A 100 -26.75 -8.57 -28.41
C LEU A 100 -27.22 -7.15 -28.65
N VAL A 101 -26.52 -6.17 -28.10
CA VAL A 101 -26.83 -4.74 -28.26
C VAL A 101 -25.95 -4.20 -29.39
N ASP A 102 -26.57 -3.90 -30.55
CA ASP A 102 -25.92 -3.42 -31.75
C ASP A 102 -26.20 -1.93 -31.94
N GLY A 103 -25.19 -1.16 -32.33
CA GLY A 103 -25.23 0.32 -32.33
C GLY A 103 -24.97 0.92 -30.95
N GLY A 104 -24.39 2.11 -30.94
CA GLY A 104 -23.98 2.78 -29.71
C GLY A 104 -25.09 2.87 -28.66
N PHE A 105 -24.75 2.59 -27.41
CA PHE A 105 -25.66 2.68 -26.29
C PHE A 105 -25.33 3.92 -25.45
N ASP A 106 -26.15 4.97 -25.61
CA ASP A 106 -25.96 6.25 -24.96
C ASP A 106 -27.18 6.57 -24.09
N ILE A 107 -26.96 6.66 -22.77
CA ILE A 107 -27.90 7.12 -21.76
C ILE A 107 -27.29 8.24 -20.91
N SER A 108 -26.26 8.90 -21.43
CA SER A 108 -25.54 9.95 -20.70
C SER A 108 -26.48 11.03 -20.15
N GLY A 109 -26.25 11.45 -18.91
CA GLY A 109 -27.04 12.46 -18.21
C GLY A 109 -28.48 12.08 -17.89
N GLN A 110 -28.88 10.81 -18.02
CA GLN A 110 -30.27 10.38 -17.78
C GLN A 110 -30.50 9.91 -16.34
N ASP A 111 -31.76 10.07 -15.90
CA ASP A 111 -32.28 9.48 -14.66
C ASP A 111 -32.85 8.08 -14.92
N VAL A 112 -32.21 7.02 -14.46
CA VAL A 112 -32.71 5.63 -14.57
C VAL A 112 -33.44 5.25 -13.29
N ARG A 113 -34.77 5.35 -13.34
CA ARG A 113 -35.64 5.20 -12.15
C ARG A 113 -36.17 3.79 -11.94
N VAL A 114 -35.72 2.84 -12.72
CA VAL A 114 -36.12 1.42 -12.63
C VAL A 114 -34.88 0.54 -12.45
N PRO A 115 -34.98 -0.58 -11.72
CA PRO A 115 -33.90 -1.54 -11.69
C PRO A 115 -33.52 -1.97 -13.09
N PHE A 116 -32.23 -2.08 -13.38
CA PHE A 116 -31.72 -2.47 -14.67
C PHE A 116 -30.74 -3.65 -14.54
N THR A 117 -30.99 -4.70 -15.30
CA THR A 117 -30.13 -5.87 -15.38
C THR A 117 -29.94 -6.29 -16.82
N CYS A 118 -28.69 -6.43 -17.27
CA CYS A 118 -28.32 -7.02 -18.56
C CYS A 118 -27.28 -8.11 -18.29
N ALA A 119 -27.72 -9.31 -17.99
CA ALA A 119 -26.82 -10.41 -17.64
C ALA A 119 -26.44 -11.23 -18.89
N ARG A 120 -25.14 -11.51 -19.07
CA ARG A 120 -24.60 -12.21 -20.26
C ARG A 120 -24.96 -11.51 -21.55
N CYS A 121 -25.05 -10.20 -21.51
CA CYS A 121 -25.25 -9.39 -22.70
C CYS A 121 -23.92 -9.17 -23.44
N GLU A 122 -24.01 -8.63 -24.65
CA GLU A 122 -22.85 -8.25 -25.45
C GLU A 122 -23.15 -6.89 -26.08
N PHE A 123 -22.34 -5.88 -25.75
CA PHE A 123 -22.41 -4.55 -26.34
C PHE A 123 -21.30 -4.45 -27.37
N VAL A 124 -21.69 -4.32 -28.67
CA VAL A 124 -20.76 -4.38 -29.79
C VAL A 124 -20.08 -3.05 -30.10
N ASP A 125 -20.74 -1.95 -29.74
CA ASP A 125 -20.27 -0.58 -29.95
C ASP A 125 -20.09 0.15 -28.61
N ASP A 126 -19.61 1.41 -28.69
CA ASP A 126 -19.35 2.24 -27.53
C ASP A 126 -20.57 2.36 -26.61
N VAL A 127 -20.29 2.40 -25.32
CA VAL A 127 -21.27 2.53 -24.25
C VAL A 127 -20.99 3.82 -23.46
N ASP A 128 -21.92 4.78 -23.54
CA ASP A 128 -21.85 6.03 -22.78
C ASP A 128 -22.95 6.10 -21.71
N MET A 129 -22.54 5.99 -20.48
CA MET A 129 -23.35 6.13 -19.28
C MET A 129 -22.80 7.27 -18.37
N SER A 130 -22.07 8.24 -18.95
CA SER A 130 -21.55 9.39 -18.21
C SER A 130 -22.66 10.22 -17.61
N ASP A 131 -22.43 10.80 -16.41
CA ASP A 131 -23.41 11.62 -15.67
C ASP A 131 -24.78 10.93 -15.44
N VAL A 132 -24.89 9.63 -15.59
CA VAL A 132 -26.15 8.90 -15.40
C VAL A 132 -26.48 8.75 -13.92
N HIS A 133 -27.77 8.83 -13.55
CA HIS A 133 -28.21 8.53 -12.18
C HIS A 133 -29.11 7.30 -12.12
N PHE A 134 -28.58 6.20 -11.59
CA PHE A 134 -29.33 4.98 -11.32
C PHE A 134 -29.91 5.02 -9.90
N PHE A 135 -31.22 5.11 -9.76
CA PHE A 135 -31.94 5.14 -8.47
C PHE A 135 -32.03 3.75 -7.80
N HIS A 136 -31.59 2.72 -8.45
CA HIS A 136 -31.62 1.34 -7.98
C HIS A 136 -30.32 0.62 -8.33
N SER A 137 -30.17 -0.59 -7.81
CA SER A 137 -29.06 -1.47 -8.20
C SER A 137 -29.09 -1.77 -9.70
N VAL A 138 -27.88 -1.85 -10.27
CA VAL A 138 -27.64 -2.12 -11.69
C VAL A 138 -26.74 -3.35 -11.79
N SER A 139 -26.99 -4.23 -12.75
CA SER A 139 -26.15 -5.40 -12.98
C SER A 139 -25.87 -5.62 -14.45
N PHE A 140 -24.59 -5.83 -14.75
CA PHE A 140 -24.05 -6.28 -16.02
C PHE A 140 -23.29 -7.61 -15.88
N GLU A 141 -23.69 -8.45 -14.92
CA GLU A 141 -23.00 -9.72 -14.64
C GLU A 141 -22.75 -10.53 -15.92
N ARG A 142 -21.47 -10.93 -16.15
CA ARG A 142 -21.03 -11.72 -17.32
C ARG A 142 -21.31 -11.08 -18.67
N THR A 143 -21.35 -9.77 -18.75
CA THR A 143 -21.56 -9.00 -19.97
C THR A 143 -20.21 -8.72 -20.65
N ALA A 144 -20.19 -8.67 -21.98
CA ALA A 144 -19.04 -8.23 -22.76
C ALA A 144 -19.29 -6.82 -23.30
N PHE A 145 -18.27 -5.98 -23.23
CA PHE A 145 -18.18 -4.67 -23.86
C PHE A 145 -17.03 -4.72 -24.85
N ASP A 146 -17.37 -4.79 -26.17
CA ASP A 146 -16.39 -4.99 -27.23
C ASP A 146 -15.66 -3.69 -27.61
N GLN A 147 -16.19 -2.53 -27.17
CA GLN A 147 -15.62 -1.21 -27.38
C GLN A 147 -15.60 -0.43 -26.05
N ASP A 148 -15.37 0.88 -26.09
CA ASP A 148 -15.19 1.72 -24.93
C ASP A 148 -16.45 1.79 -24.05
N ILE A 149 -16.23 1.79 -22.74
CA ILE A 149 -17.28 2.03 -21.75
C ILE A 149 -16.92 3.24 -20.89
N ASN A 150 -17.86 4.20 -20.84
CA ASN A 150 -17.74 5.43 -20.07
C ASN A 150 -18.87 5.50 -19.03
N MET A 151 -18.50 5.56 -17.73
CA MET A 151 -19.38 5.83 -16.59
C MET A 151 -18.87 7.02 -15.75
N ASP A 152 -18.12 7.95 -16.37
CA ASP A 152 -17.58 9.11 -15.69
C ASP A 152 -18.71 9.92 -15.02
N HIS A 153 -18.51 10.28 -13.75
CA HIS A 153 -19.50 10.99 -12.91
C HIS A 153 -20.86 10.28 -12.74
N ALA A 154 -21.00 9.02 -13.12
CA ALA A 154 -22.24 8.29 -12.90
C ALA A 154 -22.52 8.10 -11.39
N VAL A 155 -23.81 8.01 -11.04
CA VAL A 155 -24.27 7.79 -9.66
C VAL A 155 -25.16 6.57 -9.60
N ALA A 156 -24.91 5.67 -8.67
CA ALA A 156 -25.79 4.54 -8.36
C ALA A 156 -26.20 4.58 -6.88
N ASP A 157 -27.51 4.75 -6.60
CA ASP A 157 -28.04 4.72 -5.23
C ASP A 157 -28.05 3.31 -4.61
N GLY A 158 -27.93 2.28 -5.44
CA GLY A 158 -27.82 0.87 -5.04
C GLY A 158 -26.44 0.29 -5.33
N ASP A 159 -26.41 -1.04 -5.53
CA ASP A 159 -25.19 -1.74 -5.92
C ASP A 159 -24.96 -1.63 -7.44
N LEU A 160 -23.70 -1.63 -7.85
CA LEU A 160 -23.28 -1.81 -9.23
C LEU A 160 -22.54 -3.15 -9.36
N ASP A 161 -23.12 -4.09 -10.11
CA ASP A 161 -22.59 -5.43 -10.29
C ASP A 161 -22.03 -5.63 -11.69
N MET A 162 -20.70 -5.67 -11.79
CA MET A 162 -19.89 -5.88 -12.99
C MET A 162 -19.08 -7.18 -12.88
N ARG A 163 -19.55 -8.18 -12.16
CA ARG A 163 -18.81 -9.44 -11.98
C ARG A 163 -18.70 -10.24 -13.27
N ASP A 164 -17.53 -10.84 -13.46
CA ASP A 164 -17.20 -11.66 -14.64
C ASP A 164 -17.42 -10.92 -15.96
N VAL A 165 -17.29 -9.58 -15.97
CA VAL A 165 -17.43 -8.75 -17.19
C VAL A 165 -16.15 -8.84 -18.03
N GLN A 166 -16.30 -8.80 -19.34
CA GLN A 166 -15.19 -8.64 -20.28
C GLN A 166 -15.21 -7.24 -20.85
N PHE A 167 -14.08 -6.55 -20.79
CA PHE A 167 -13.86 -5.23 -21.38
C PHE A 167 -12.75 -5.37 -22.42
N ASP A 168 -13.09 -5.13 -23.70
CA ASP A 168 -12.13 -5.17 -24.81
C ASP A 168 -11.74 -3.76 -25.29
N GLY A 169 -12.42 -2.70 -24.83
CA GLY A 169 -12.12 -1.29 -25.05
C GLY A 169 -11.64 -0.58 -23.78
N ASP A 170 -11.54 0.76 -23.87
CA ASP A 170 -11.15 1.60 -22.75
C ASP A 170 -12.23 1.61 -21.65
N VAL A 171 -11.77 1.61 -20.38
CA VAL A 171 -12.65 1.59 -19.19
C VAL A 171 -12.47 2.88 -18.43
N ASP A 172 -13.50 3.74 -18.42
CA ASP A 172 -13.51 4.99 -17.67
C ASP A 172 -14.69 5.03 -16.69
N PHE A 173 -14.40 4.84 -15.41
CA PHE A 173 -15.34 4.93 -14.29
C PHE A 173 -14.93 6.05 -13.33
N SER A 174 -14.23 7.04 -13.84
CA SER A 174 -13.73 8.17 -13.03
C SER A 174 -14.89 8.90 -12.34
N ALA A 175 -14.68 9.31 -11.10
CA ALA A 175 -15.66 10.00 -10.27
C ALA A 175 -17.02 9.28 -10.10
N LEU A 176 -17.11 7.99 -10.41
CA LEU A 176 -18.29 7.16 -10.18
C LEU A 176 -18.64 7.14 -8.69
N HIS A 177 -19.91 7.33 -8.38
CA HIS A 177 -20.43 7.27 -7.01
C HIS A 177 -21.41 6.11 -6.83
N VAL A 178 -21.06 5.10 -6.04
CA VAL A 178 -21.90 3.95 -5.70
C VAL A 178 -22.23 4.00 -4.21
N ALA A 179 -23.48 4.28 -3.86
CA ALA A 179 -23.90 4.33 -2.46
C ALA A 179 -23.91 2.93 -1.80
N GLY A 180 -24.14 1.88 -2.58
CA GLY A 180 -24.03 0.48 -2.20
C GLY A 180 -22.62 -0.07 -2.37
N SER A 181 -22.55 -1.29 -2.91
CA SER A 181 -21.31 -1.99 -3.24
C SER A 181 -21.04 -1.94 -4.74
N LEU A 182 -19.75 -1.83 -5.09
CA LEU A 182 -19.22 -1.98 -6.43
C LEU A 182 -18.56 -3.37 -6.54
N TYR A 183 -19.07 -4.23 -7.41
CA TYR A 183 -18.52 -5.56 -7.66
C TYR A 183 -17.92 -5.62 -9.07
N VAL A 184 -16.61 -5.79 -9.16
CA VAL A 184 -15.85 -5.94 -10.40
C VAL A 184 -15.12 -7.29 -10.47
N GLY A 185 -15.34 -8.12 -9.46
CA GLY A 185 -14.65 -9.39 -9.30
C GLY A 185 -14.79 -10.32 -10.50
N GLY A 186 -13.68 -10.94 -10.89
CA GLY A 186 -13.62 -11.83 -12.07
C GLY A 186 -13.65 -11.12 -13.41
N ALA A 187 -13.55 -9.79 -13.46
CA ALA A 187 -13.53 -9.06 -14.71
C ALA A 187 -12.20 -9.25 -15.45
N HIS A 188 -12.30 -9.30 -16.80
CA HIS A 188 -11.19 -9.38 -17.72
C HIS A 188 -11.09 -8.08 -18.50
N VAL A 189 -9.97 -7.36 -18.39
CA VAL A 189 -9.73 -6.13 -19.15
C VAL A 189 -8.62 -6.39 -20.17
N ASN A 190 -8.98 -6.38 -21.44
CA ASN A 190 -8.09 -6.66 -22.57
C ASN A 190 -8.06 -5.48 -23.55
N ASN A 191 -7.68 -4.32 -23.04
CA ASN A 191 -7.73 -3.02 -23.71
C ASN A 191 -6.36 -2.56 -24.26
N ASP A 192 -5.58 -3.44 -24.85
CA ASP A 192 -4.27 -3.16 -25.43
C ASP A 192 -3.26 -2.50 -24.45
N GLY A 193 -3.42 -2.72 -23.16
CA GLY A 193 -2.55 -2.19 -22.11
C GLY A 193 -2.88 -0.76 -21.66
N GLN A 194 -4.05 -0.23 -22.05
CA GLN A 194 -4.57 1.01 -21.51
C GLN A 194 -4.94 0.86 -20.03
N GLN A 195 -5.06 1.98 -19.32
CA GLN A 195 -5.45 1.93 -17.92
C GLN A 195 -6.96 1.68 -17.78
N ALA A 196 -7.35 0.93 -16.76
CA ALA A 196 -8.72 0.89 -16.28
C ALA A 196 -8.86 1.92 -15.16
N SER A 197 -9.56 3.04 -15.43
CA SER A 197 -9.66 4.17 -14.54
C SER A 197 -10.87 4.05 -13.60
N PHE A 198 -10.60 4.06 -12.31
CA PHE A 198 -11.55 4.21 -11.21
C PHE A 198 -11.13 5.37 -10.29
N ASP A 199 -10.54 6.42 -10.87
CA ASP A 199 -10.03 7.55 -10.11
C ASP A 199 -11.18 8.37 -9.51
N HIS A 200 -10.97 8.90 -8.30
CA HIS A 200 -11.94 9.72 -7.58
C HIS A 200 -13.28 9.02 -7.27
N ILE A 201 -13.36 7.68 -7.39
CA ILE A 201 -14.61 6.97 -7.10
C ILE A 201 -14.99 7.07 -5.63
N LYS A 202 -16.31 6.96 -5.36
CA LYS A 202 -16.84 6.86 -4.02
C LYS A 202 -17.70 5.61 -3.87
N VAL A 203 -17.35 4.74 -2.92
CA VAL A 203 -18.11 3.51 -2.67
C VAL A 203 -18.51 3.43 -1.20
N GLY A 204 -19.82 3.39 -0.95
CA GLY A 204 -20.38 3.49 0.39
C GLY A 204 -20.26 2.21 1.23
N ILE A 205 -20.16 1.01 0.62
CA ILE A 205 -20.11 -0.25 1.35
C ILE A 205 -18.82 -1.02 1.03
N LEU A 206 -18.71 -1.64 -0.14
CA LEU A 206 -17.59 -2.48 -0.54
C LEU A 206 -17.23 -2.26 -2.00
N ALA A 207 -15.97 -1.99 -2.29
CA ALA A 207 -15.38 -2.06 -3.61
C ALA A 207 -14.63 -3.40 -3.74
N GLU A 208 -15.18 -4.32 -4.54
CA GLU A 208 -14.64 -5.67 -4.71
C GLU A 208 -14.02 -5.84 -6.08
N PHE A 209 -12.70 -6.00 -6.10
CA PHE A 209 -11.86 -6.19 -7.27
C PHE A 209 -11.13 -7.54 -7.20
N SER A 210 -11.82 -8.58 -6.79
CA SER A 210 -11.20 -9.90 -6.64
C SER A 210 -11.08 -10.63 -7.97
N ASN A 211 -10.02 -11.42 -8.13
CA ASN A 211 -9.76 -12.25 -9.32
C ASN A 211 -9.79 -11.50 -10.66
N LEU A 212 -9.28 -10.27 -10.66
CA LEU A 212 -9.13 -9.49 -11.90
C LEU A 212 -7.99 -10.05 -12.77
N GLU A 213 -8.19 -9.95 -14.08
CA GLU A 213 -7.16 -10.19 -15.09
C GLU A 213 -7.04 -8.93 -15.96
N LEU A 214 -5.94 -8.18 -15.78
CA LEU A 214 -5.74 -6.88 -16.42
C LEU A 214 -4.47 -6.90 -17.28
N ASN A 215 -4.56 -6.40 -18.51
CA ASN A 215 -3.40 -6.17 -19.36
C ASN A 215 -2.75 -4.81 -19.14
N GLY A 216 -3.48 -3.85 -18.55
CA GLY A 216 -3.07 -2.49 -18.26
C GLY A 216 -3.09 -2.15 -16.77
N PRO A 217 -2.69 -0.93 -16.40
CA PRO A 217 -2.80 -0.42 -15.04
C PRO A 217 -4.24 -0.36 -14.52
N LEU A 218 -4.42 -0.60 -13.21
CA LEU A 218 -5.64 -0.28 -12.48
C LEU A 218 -5.37 0.95 -11.62
N THR A 219 -6.17 2.00 -11.81
CA THR A 219 -6.01 3.24 -11.05
C THR A 219 -7.26 3.54 -10.21
N LEU A 220 -7.04 3.92 -8.96
CA LEU A 220 -8.02 4.33 -7.96
C LEU A 220 -7.49 5.56 -7.20
N GLU A 221 -6.83 6.48 -7.91
CA GLU A 221 -6.29 7.71 -7.31
C GLU A 221 -7.41 8.53 -6.66
N ASP A 222 -7.13 9.12 -5.47
CA ASP A 222 -8.09 9.96 -4.73
C ASP A 222 -9.45 9.28 -4.43
N ALA A 223 -9.52 7.94 -4.45
CA ALA A 223 -10.76 7.22 -4.17
C ALA A 223 -11.18 7.35 -2.70
N ASP A 224 -12.51 7.48 -2.44
CA ASP A 224 -13.10 7.48 -1.08
C ASP A 224 -13.93 6.21 -0.89
N LEU A 225 -13.37 5.26 -0.16
CA LEU A 225 -13.87 3.90 -0.04
C LEU A 225 -14.17 3.54 1.42
N ASN A 226 -15.28 2.86 1.66
CA ASN A 226 -15.52 2.33 3.00
C ASN A 226 -14.73 1.03 3.24
N GLU A 227 -14.88 0.06 2.34
CA GLU A 227 -14.07 -1.17 2.32
C GLU A 227 -13.60 -1.44 0.88
N ILE A 228 -12.39 -1.96 0.73
CA ILE A 228 -11.88 -2.40 -0.57
C ILE A 228 -11.16 -3.75 -0.44
N SER A 229 -11.46 -4.65 -1.37
CA SER A 229 -10.79 -5.93 -1.51
C SER A 229 -10.21 -6.05 -2.93
N LEU A 230 -8.90 -6.16 -3.01
CA LEU A 230 -8.14 -6.33 -4.24
C LEU A 230 -7.39 -7.65 -4.23
N GLY A 231 -7.37 -8.34 -5.36
CA GLY A 231 -6.55 -9.50 -5.59
C GLY A 231 -7.32 -10.82 -5.62
N ARG A 232 -6.73 -11.90 -5.18
CA ARG A 232 -7.32 -13.24 -5.29
C ARG A 232 -8.01 -13.66 -4.02
N ASP A 233 -9.17 -14.29 -4.16
CA ASP A 233 -9.74 -15.06 -3.06
C ASP A 233 -8.88 -16.33 -2.83
N ILE A 234 -7.98 -16.23 -1.84
CA ILE A 234 -7.05 -17.30 -1.47
C ILE A 234 -7.80 -18.60 -1.10
N ASN A 235 -9.03 -18.50 -0.61
CA ASN A 235 -9.84 -19.66 -0.25
C ASN A 235 -10.42 -20.35 -1.50
N LEU A 236 -10.82 -19.58 -2.49
CA LEU A 236 -11.28 -20.11 -3.78
C LEU A 236 -10.14 -20.82 -4.53
N CYS A 237 -8.94 -20.26 -4.48
CA CYS A 237 -7.74 -20.86 -5.06
C CYS A 237 -7.42 -22.21 -4.42
N LYS A 238 -7.48 -22.33 -3.11
CA LYS A 238 -7.21 -23.60 -2.40
C LYS A 238 -8.25 -24.68 -2.74
N SER A 239 -9.53 -24.33 -2.82
CA SER A 239 -10.58 -25.27 -3.17
C SER A 239 -10.50 -25.78 -4.62
N ARG A 240 -9.97 -24.99 -5.54
CA ARG A 240 -9.65 -25.40 -6.91
C ARG A 240 -8.40 -26.25 -7.02
N ALA A 241 -7.36 -25.96 -6.24
CA ALA A 241 -6.10 -26.72 -6.24
C ALA A 241 -6.27 -28.16 -5.72
N GLU A 242 -7.26 -28.42 -4.86
CA GLU A 242 -7.58 -29.80 -4.44
C GLU A 242 -8.23 -30.63 -5.55
N ASN A 243 -8.86 -29.98 -6.54
CA ASN A 243 -9.58 -30.65 -7.63
C ASN A 243 -8.90 -30.57 -9.01
N SER A 244 -7.93 -29.68 -9.20
CA SER A 244 -7.14 -29.57 -10.43
C SER A 244 -5.70 -29.20 -10.09
N ARG A 245 -4.74 -29.85 -10.76
CA ARG A 245 -3.31 -29.57 -10.62
C ARG A 245 -2.87 -28.20 -11.20
N GLU A 246 -3.80 -27.31 -11.45
CA GLU A 246 -3.51 -25.94 -11.85
C GLU A 246 -3.15 -25.12 -10.61
N SER A 247 -1.87 -24.78 -10.51
CA SER A 247 -1.39 -23.91 -9.45
C SER A 247 -1.99 -22.51 -9.62
N CYS A 248 -2.55 -21.93 -8.57
CA CYS A 248 -3.03 -20.55 -8.57
C CYS A 248 -1.90 -19.50 -8.70
N THR A 249 -0.71 -19.91 -9.10
CA THR A 249 0.53 -19.12 -9.00
C THR A 249 0.94 -18.41 -10.29
N GLU A 250 0.18 -18.48 -11.38
CA GLU A 250 0.71 -18.04 -12.69
C GLU A 250 -0.11 -16.99 -13.46
N VAL A 251 -1.19 -16.44 -12.89
CA VAL A 251 -1.90 -15.35 -13.58
C VAL A 251 -1.57 -14.03 -12.93
N ARG A 252 -0.88 -13.16 -13.67
CA ARG A 252 -0.58 -11.80 -13.30
C ARG A 252 -1.87 -11.02 -13.09
N THR A 253 -1.99 -10.32 -11.96
CA THR A 253 -3.22 -9.59 -11.64
C THR A 253 -3.31 -8.30 -12.47
N ALA A 254 -2.23 -7.51 -12.50
CA ALA A 254 -2.13 -6.26 -13.26
C ALA A 254 -0.66 -5.85 -13.38
N PRO A 255 -0.27 -5.04 -14.39
CA PRO A 255 1.05 -4.44 -14.45
C PRO A 255 1.31 -3.48 -13.31
N SER A 256 0.32 -2.68 -12.92
CA SER A 256 0.39 -1.80 -11.76
C SER A 256 -0.98 -1.58 -11.13
N ILE A 257 -0.94 -1.34 -9.82
CA ILE A 257 -2.09 -0.90 -9.04
C ILE A 257 -1.73 0.43 -8.41
N ASP A 258 -2.62 1.42 -8.58
CA ASP A 258 -2.47 2.76 -8.07
C ASP A 258 -3.62 3.11 -7.12
N LEU A 259 -3.29 3.42 -5.88
CA LEU A 259 -4.18 3.86 -4.80
C LEU A 259 -3.61 5.15 -4.19
N GLU A 260 -2.88 5.96 -4.97
CA GLU A 260 -2.30 7.19 -4.45
C GLU A 260 -3.39 8.12 -3.91
N GLU A 261 -3.13 8.69 -2.72
CA GLU A 261 -4.02 9.61 -1.99
C GLU A 261 -5.44 9.06 -1.71
N ALA A 262 -5.70 7.79 -1.97
CA ALA A 262 -6.99 7.18 -1.67
C ALA A 262 -7.25 7.13 -0.15
N THR A 263 -8.53 7.18 0.24
CA THR A 263 -8.97 7.07 1.63
C THR A 263 -9.83 5.83 1.82
N VAL A 264 -9.50 4.98 2.81
CA VAL A 264 -10.25 3.77 3.16
C VAL A 264 -10.70 3.83 4.61
N GLN A 265 -12.01 3.80 4.85
CA GLN A 265 -12.58 4.04 6.16
C GLN A 265 -12.48 2.83 7.10
N ARG A 266 -12.69 1.59 6.60
CA ARG A 266 -12.79 0.40 7.45
C ARG A 266 -11.74 -0.67 7.15
N GLU A 267 -11.67 -1.14 5.91
CA GLU A 267 -10.76 -2.23 5.58
C GLU A 267 -10.20 -2.12 4.16
N LEU A 268 -8.88 -2.17 4.07
CA LEU A 268 -8.14 -2.42 2.85
C LEU A 268 -7.61 -3.84 2.88
N ALA A 269 -8.02 -4.69 1.95
CA ALA A 269 -7.51 -6.04 1.79
C ALA A 269 -6.79 -6.21 0.45
N LEU A 270 -5.46 -6.32 0.48
CA LEU A 270 -4.62 -6.64 -0.67
C LEU A 270 -4.18 -8.10 -0.53
N LEU A 271 -4.79 -8.99 -1.32
CA LEU A 271 -4.70 -10.44 -1.13
C LEU A 271 -4.24 -11.14 -2.42
N GLY A 272 -3.09 -11.82 -2.39
CA GLY A 272 -2.62 -12.65 -3.50
C GLY A 272 -2.43 -11.89 -4.82
N LEU A 273 -1.97 -10.65 -4.73
CA LEU A 273 -1.67 -9.80 -5.89
C LEU A 273 -0.31 -10.14 -6.49
N ASP A 274 -0.23 -10.17 -7.82
CA ASP A 274 0.99 -10.31 -8.59
C ASP A 274 1.09 -9.11 -9.54
N VAL A 275 1.98 -8.16 -9.22
CA VAL A 275 2.09 -6.86 -9.87
C VAL A 275 3.54 -6.46 -10.07
N ASP A 276 3.82 -5.69 -11.14
CA ASP A 276 5.14 -5.06 -11.29
C ASP A 276 5.31 -3.91 -10.32
N ASN A 277 4.29 -3.06 -10.19
CA ASN A 277 4.37 -1.85 -9.41
C ASN A 277 3.13 -1.69 -8.52
N LEU A 278 3.36 -1.23 -7.28
CA LEU A 278 2.32 -0.86 -6.33
C LEU A 278 2.53 0.58 -5.88
N TYR A 279 1.59 1.47 -6.20
CA TYR A 279 1.58 2.87 -5.80
C TYR A 279 0.50 3.09 -4.76
N VAL A 280 0.91 3.44 -3.56
CA VAL A 280 0.01 3.74 -2.42
C VAL A 280 0.54 4.95 -1.65
N SER A 281 1.20 5.89 -2.35
CA SER A 281 1.69 7.12 -1.71
C SER A 281 0.51 7.98 -1.24
N GLY A 282 0.61 8.51 -0.02
CA GLY A 282 -0.48 9.31 0.55
C GLY A 282 -1.75 8.53 0.94
N LEU A 283 -1.83 7.22 0.69
CA LEU A 283 -2.98 6.39 1.08
C LEU A 283 -3.28 6.51 2.58
N ASP A 284 -4.55 6.76 2.95
CA ASP A 284 -5.00 6.88 4.34
C ASP A 284 -6.03 5.79 4.70
N VAL A 285 -5.63 4.82 5.52
CA VAL A 285 -6.49 3.72 5.98
C VAL A 285 -6.85 3.92 7.45
N HIS A 286 -8.08 4.36 7.72
CA HIS A 286 -8.60 4.61 9.07
C HIS A 286 -8.91 3.32 9.86
N GLY A 287 -9.04 2.20 9.19
CA GLY A 287 -9.30 0.90 9.80
C GLY A 287 -8.14 -0.08 9.64
N ARG A 288 -8.42 -1.29 9.17
CA ARG A 288 -7.43 -2.34 8.97
C ARG A 288 -6.90 -2.33 7.54
N ALA A 289 -5.59 -2.48 7.39
CA ALA A 289 -4.95 -2.81 6.13
C ALA A 289 -4.34 -4.21 6.22
N ILE A 290 -4.72 -5.12 5.34
CA ILE A 290 -4.24 -6.50 5.29
C ILE A 290 -3.45 -6.69 4.00
N LEU A 291 -2.16 -7.00 4.13
CA LEU A 291 -1.26 -7.29 3.02
C LEU A 291 -0.81 -8.76 3.12
N GLN A 292 -1.30 -9.60 2.21
CA GLN A 292 -1.03 -11.03 2.22
C GLN A 292 -0.82 -11.58 0.81
N GLY A 293 0.18 -12.43 0.62
CA GLY A 293 0.42 -13.13 -0.64
C GLY A 293 0.77 -12.21 -1.81
N LEU A 294 1.26 -11.00 -1.53
CA LEU A 294 1.64 -10.03 -2.56
C LEU A 294 2.98 -10.40 -3.17
N MET A 295 3.06 -10.37 -4.50
CA MET A 295 4.32 -10.38 -5.24
C MET A 295 4.45 -9.04 -5.99
N ILE A 296 5.44 -8.24 -5.61
CA ILE A 296 5.74 -6.95 -6.22
C ILE A 296 7.13 -7.06 -6.85
N GLU A 297 7.21 -6.97 -8.18
CA GLU A 297 8.45 -7.26 -8.88
C GLU A 297 9.40 -6.06 -8.97
N ASN A 298 8.90 -4.87 -9.34
CA ASN A 298 9.74 -3.73 -9.68
C ASN A 298 9.76 -2.64 -8.62
N SER A 299 8.60 -2.06 -8.26
CA SER A 299 8.55 -0.95 -7.31
C SER A 299 7.35 -0.98 -6.39
N ALA A 300 7.56 -0.49 -5.17
CA ALA A 300 6.51 -0.24 -4.18
C ALA A 300 6.70 1.17 -3.59
N ASP A 301 5.74 2.05 -3.83
CA ASP A 301 5.74 3.41 -3.28
C ASP A 301 4.69 3.54 -2.17
N LEU A 302 5.17 3.62 -0.92
CA LEU A 302 4.34 3.79 0.27
C LEU A 302 4.64 5.12 0.97
N ARG A 303 5.16 6.12 0.24
CA ARG A 303 5.52 7.41 0.83
C ARG A 303 4.29 8.11 1.38
N GLY A 304 4.38 8.56 2.63
CA GLY A 304 3.29 9.27 3.28
C GLY A 304 2.07 8.42 3.63
N ALA A 305 2.03 7.14 3.26
CA ALA A 305 0.91 6.27 3.57
C ALA A 305 0.67 6.18 5.09
N HIS A 306 -0.59 6.24 5.48
CA HIS A 306 -1.02 6.11 6.88
C HIS A 306 -1.93 4.89 7.06
N PHE A 307 -1.62 4.05 8.06
CA PHE A 307 -2.41 2.89 8.41
C PHE A 307 -2.78 2.93 9.90
N GLN A 308 -4.07 2.94 10.24
CA GLN A 308 -4.47 2.82 11.65
C GLN A 308 -4.03 1.46 12.22
N TYR A 309 -4.28 0.36 11.49
CA TYR A 309 -3.86 -0.98 11.87
C TYR A 309 -3.36 -1.74 10.63
N LEU A 310 -2.04 -1.96 10.56
CA LEU A 310 -1.40 -2.68 9.47
C LEU A 310 -1.16 -4.15 9.85
N ILE A 311 -1.72 -5.07 9.08
CA ILE A 311 -1.46 -6.51 9.19
C ILE A 311 -0.62 -6.92 7.98
N LEU A 312 0.58 -7.40 8.25
CA LEU A 312 1.55 -7.78 7.24
C LEU A 312 1.86 -9.27 7.36
N ALA A 313 1.53 -10.05 6.32
CA ALA A 313 1.82 -11.47 6.29
C ALA A 313 3.25 -11.78 5.82
N ASN A 314 3.76 -12.96 6.21
CA ASN A 314 5.14 -13.36 5.90
C ASN A 314 5.37 -13.82 4.45
N ASP A 315 4.32 -13.94 3.68
CA ASP A 315 4.33 -14.32 2.27
C ASP A 315 4.32 -13.13 1.29
N VAL A 316 4.47 -11.91 1.82
CA VAL A 316 4.63 -10.72 0.97
C VAL A 316 6.05 -10.66 0.43
N SER A 317 6.18 -10.69 -0.90
CA SER A 317 7.44 -10.54 -1.62
C SER A 317 7.63 -9.10 -2.08
N TRP A 318 8.63 -8.43 -1.52
CA TRP A 318 8.99 -7.06 -1.87
C TRP A 318 10.04 -7.01 -2.97
N PRO A 319 10.12 -5.93 -3.78
CA PRO A 319 11.14 -5.75 -4.79
C PRO A 319 12.55 -5.93 -4.22
N ASN A 320 13.41 -6.68 -4.91
CA ASN A 320 14.74 -7.00 -4.39
C ASN A 320 15.80 -6.09 -5.01
N HIS A 321 16.60 -5.45 -4.17
CA HIS A 321 17.68 -4.52 -4.55
C HIS A 321 18.78 -5.10 -5.46
N ASN A 322 18.80 -6.42 -5.68
CA ASN A 322 19.85 -7.10 -6.44
C ASN A 322 19.58 -7.25 -7.94
N SER A 323 18.41 -6.84 -8.43
CA SER A 323 18.14 -6.78 -9.86
C SER A 323 18.66 -5.46 -10.43
N SER A 324 19.32 -5.52 -11.58
CA SER A 324 20.01 -4.42 -12.25
C SER A 324 19.10 -3.29 -12.81
N SER A 325 17.81 -3.33 -12.54
CA SER A 325 16.84 -2.25 -12.70
C SER A 325 16.60 -1.61 -11.34
N GLU A 326 16.39 -0.31 -11.31
CA GLU A 326 16.13 0.48 -10.10
C GLU A 326 14.86 0.01 -9.37
N SER A 327 14.92 -1.18 -8.75
CA SER A 327 13.83 -1.66 -7.90
C SER A 327 13.83 -0.85 -6.62
N HIS A 328 12.77 -0.10 -6.39
CA HIS A 328 12.72 0.81 -5.25
C HIS A 328 11.49 0.55 -4.40
N ILE A 329 11.74 0.20 -3.14
CA ILE A 329 10.74 0.37 -2.10
C ILE A 329 10.93 1.77 -1.50
N GLN A 330 9.89 2.59 -1.49
CA GLN A 330 9.90 3.92 -0.89
C GLN A 330 8.98 3.94 0.33
N LEU A 331 9.57 4.20 1.50
CA LEU A 331 8.85 4.18 2.79
C LEU A 331 8.91 5.53 3.51
N ASP A 332 9.36 6.59 2.86
CA ASP A 332 9.50 7.91 3.49
C ASP A 332 8.14 8.46 3.89
N GLY A 333 7.99 8.77 5.16
CA GLY A 333 6.73 9.33 5.65
C GLY A 333 5.67 8.30 6.02
N ILE A 334 5.88 7.01 5.74
CA ILE A 334 4.94 5.96 6.16
C ILE A 334 4.68 6.04 7.67
N SER A 335 3.44 5.81 8.08
CA SER A 335 3.04 5.79 9.48
C SER A 335 1.98 4.73 9.74
N PHE A 336 2.00 4.16 10.93
CA PHE A 336 0.97 3.24 11.40
C PHE A 336 0.80 3.38 12.90
N SER A 337 -0.45 3.29 13.39
CA SER A 337 -0.72 3.31 14.83
C SER A 337 -0.44 1.96 15.47
N GLN A 338 -0.79 0.88 14.77
CA GLN A 338 -0.50 -0.48 15.18
C GLN A 338 0.01 -1.28 13.99
N ILE A 339 0.93 -2.19 14.24
CA ILE A 339 1.39 -3.17 13.25
C ILE A 339 1.35 -4.57 13.86
N GLU A 340 0.78 -5.49 13.11
CA GLU A 340 0.81 -6.91 13.43
C GLU A 340 1.44 -7.67 12.27
N ILE A 341 2.42 -8.50 12.60
CA ILE A 341 3.06 -9.36 11.63
C ILE A 341 2.55 -10.77 11.87
N GLN A 342 1.93 -11.36 10.86
CA GLN A 342 1.29 -12.67 10.96
C GLN A 342 1.95 -13.71 10.05
N ASP A 343 1.88 -14.97 10.48
CA ASP A 343 2.17 -16.09 9.60
C ASP A 343 1.00 -16.28 8.62
N ALA A 344 1.29 -16.33 7.32
CA ALA A 344 0.28 -16.49 6.27
C ALA A 344 -0.66 -17.68 6.50
N ARG A 345 -0.19 -18.72 7.20
CA ARG A 345 -1.00 -19.87 7.58
C ARG A 345 -2.14 -19.54 8.56
N ASN A 346 -2.06 -18.42 9.28
CA ASN A 346 -3.12 -17.99 10.20
C ASN A 346 -4.36 -17.44 9.49
N PHE A 347 -4.23 -17.06 8.23
CA PHE A 347 -5.36 -16.62 7.40
C PHE A 347 -6.15 -17.80 6.80
N ASP A 348 -5.64 -19.03 6.99
CA ASP A 348 -6.34 -20.24 6.57
C ASP A 348 -7.36 -20.65 7.64
N ASN A 349 -8.63 -20.28 7.44
CA ASN A 349 -9.74 -20.62 8.33
C ASN A 349 -9.98 -22.14 8.47
N THR A 350 -9.28 -22.97 7.69
CA THR A 350 -9.40 -24.45 7.76
C THR A 350 -8.50 -25.06 8.83
N SER A 351 -7.51 -24.33 9.33
CA SER A 351 -6.59 -24.80 10.36
C SER A 351 -6.99 -24.29 11.75
N PRO A 352 -7.28 -25.17 12.70
CA PRO A 352 -7.58 -24.78 14.09
C PRO A 352 -6.34 -24.35 14.88
N THR A 353 -5.15 -24.41 14.28
CA THR A 353 -3.88 -24.10 14.95
C THR A 353 -3.43 -22.68 14.63
N HIS A 354 -3.40 -21.83 15.66
CA HIS A 354 -2.74 -20.53 15.57
C HIS A 354 -1.21 -20.72 15.60
N TYR A 355 -0.51 -20.20 14.60
CA TYR A 355 0.95 -20.21 14.49
C TYR A 355 1.49 -18.86 15.00
N PRO A 356 2.03 -18.79 16.22
CA PRO A 356 2.64 -17.56 16.68
C PRO A 356 3.91 -17.29 15.86
N PRO A 357 4.12 -16.04 15.42
CA PRO A 357 5.34 -15.68 14.72
C PRO A 357 6.55 -15.83 15.65
N THR A 358 7.63 -16.41 15.13
CA THR A 358 8.88 -16.60 15.86
C THR A 358 9.75 -15.34 15.81
N ASP A 359 10.70 -15.19 16.76
CA ASP A 359 11.65 -14.06 16.74
C ASP A 359 12.46 -14.00 15.43
N ASP A 360 12.75 -15.13 14.84
CA ASP A 360 13.44 -15.22 13.55
C ASP A 360 12.59 -14.67 12.40
N PHE A 361 11.29 -14.86 12.49
CA PHE A 361 10.31 -14.30 11.57
C PHE A 361 10.31 -12.76 11.60
N TYR A 362 10.24 -12.13 12.77
CA TYR A 362 10.32 -10.68 12.90
C TYR A 362 11.65 -10.11 12.40
N LYS A 363 12.76 -10.80 12.64
CA LYS A 363 14.07 -10.42 12.09
C LYS A 363 14.09 -10.45 10.57
N THR A 364 13.47 -11.48 9.98
CA THR A 364 13.37 -11.62 8.54
C THR A 364 12.52 -10.49 7.96
N MET A 365 11.38 -10.18 8.56
CA MET A 365 10.50 -9.09 8.11
C MET A 365 11.17 -7.73 8.17
N LEU A 366 11.89 -7.40 9.25
CA LEU A 366 12.66 -6.16 9.35
C LEU A 366 13.73 -6.05 8.24
N LYS A 367 14.34 -7.18 7.84
CA LYS A 367 15.30 -7.19 6.74
C LYS A 367 14.65 -7.08 5.38
N MET A 368 13.50 -7.70 5.18
CA MET A 368 12.83 -7.73 3.87
C MET A 368 12.16 -6.40 3.53
N TRP A 369 11.56 -5.74 4.49
CA TRP A 369 10.76 -4.54 4.23
C TRP A 369 11.58 -3.26 4.34
N PRO A 370 11.97 -2.74 5.54
CA PRO A 370 12.71 -1.48 5.59
C PRO A 370 14.17 -1.61 5.13
N ASP A 371 14.76 -2.80 5.17
CA ASP A 371 16.15 -2.97 4.72
C ASP A 371 16.29 -3.01 3.19
N ASN A 372 15.25 -3.35 2.44
CA ASN A 372 15.23 -3.26 0.97
C ASN A 372 14.93 -1.85 0.46
N ALA A 373 14.35 -0.99 1.29
CA ALA A 373 14.17 0.42 1.00
C ALA A 373 15.49 1.20 1.10
N GLY A 374 15.55 2.39 0.52
CA GLY A 374 16.58 3.38 0.84
C GLY A 374 16.64 3.66 2.35
N TYR A 375 17.79 4.14 2.87
CA TYR A 375 17.85 4.44 4.30
C TYR A 375 16.90 5.58 4.66
N SER A 376 15.87 5.26 5.43
CA SER A 376 15.01 6.19 6.15
C SER A 376 14.86 5.73 7.59
N ALA A 377 15.02 6.63 8.56
CA ALA A 377 14.89 6.28 9.97
C ALA A 377 13.42 6.09 10.38
N ARG A 378 12.49 6.74 9.68
CA ARG A 378 11.08 6.85 10.07
C ARG A 378 10.35 5.51 10.14
N PRO A 379 10.44 4.60 9.15
CA PRO A 379 9.80 3.28 9.22
C PRO A 379 10.20 2.50 10.47
N TYR A 380 11.49 2.48 10.81
CA TYR A 380 11.98 1.79 12.00
C TYR A 380 11.48 2.42 13.31
N GLN A 381 11.44 3.76 13.37
CA GLN A 381 10.91 4.49 14.53
C GLN A 381 9.42 4.21 14.74
N GLN A 382 8.65 4.12 13.66
CA GLN A 382 7.24 3.75 13.72
C GLN A 382 7.06 2.31 14.22
N MET A 383 7.87 1.36 13.72
CA MET A 383 7.87 -0.02 14.19
C MET A 383 8.28 -0.12 15.66
N GLU A 384 9.35 0.57 16.07
CA GLU A 384 9.79 0.65 17.47
C GLU A 384 8.65 1.10 18.38
N LYS A 385 7.99 2.21 18.02
CA LYS A 385 6.87 2.76 18.78
C LYS A 385 5.70 1.77 18.84
N ALA A 386 5.27 1.23 17.70
CA ALA A 386 4.14 0.32 17.64
C ALA A 386 4.37 -0.97 18.43
N PHE A 387 5.58 -1.56 18.37
CA PHE A 387 5.92 -2.73 19.15
C PHE A 387 6.00 -2.42 20.66
N ALA A 388 6.52 -1.25 21.04
CA ALA A 388 6.53 -0.83 22.44
C ALA A 388 5.11 -0.66 23.00
N GLU A 389 4.20 -0.03 22.25
CA GLU A 389 2.80 0.14 22.61
C GLU A 389 2.03 -1.20 22.65
N ALA A 390 2.41 -2.14 21.80
CA ALA A 390 1.89 -3.53 21.83
C ALA A 390 2.44 -4.38 22.98
N GLY A 391 3.29 -3.81 23.87
CA GLY A 391 3.89 -4.54 24.99
C GLY A 391 5.00 -5.51 24.60
N ARG A 392 5.60 -5.33 23.42
CA ARG A 392 6.71 -6.14 22.87
C ARG A 392 8.02 -5.33 22.82
N PRO A 393 8.63 -5.01 23.99
CA PRO A 393 9.86 -4.23 24.04
C PRO A 393 11.04 -4.95 23.34
N ASP A 394 11.03 -6.27 23.31
CA ASP A 394 11.99 -7.11 22.58
C ASP A 394 12.02 -6.80 21.07
N LEU A 395 10.85 -6.64 20.45
CA LEU A 395 10.72 -6.27 19.03
C LEU A 395 11.02 -4.79 18.80
N ALA A 396 10.64 -3.92 19.74
CA ALA A 396 10.98 -2.51 19.68
C ALA A 396 12.51 -2.31 19.69
N ASP A 397 13.22 -3.03 20.56
CA ASP A 397 14.68 -3.02 20.60
C ASP A 397 15.29 -3.53 19.29
N LEU A 398 14.71 -4.59 18.72
CA LEU A 398 15.15 -5.15 17.45
C LEU A 398 15.00 -4.15 16.30
N ALA A 399 13.86 -3.44 16.23
CA ALA A 399 13.61 -2.40 15.22
C ALA A 399 14.63 -1.25 15.34
N TYR A 400 14.91 -0.80 16.57
CA TYR A 400 15.91 0.22 16.82
C TYR A 400 17.32 -0.20 16.43
N GLU A 401 17.72 -1.44 16.74
CA GLU A 401 19.02 -2.00 16.34
C GLU A 401 19.16 -2.07 14.84
N SER A 402 18.12 -2.57 14.14
CA SER A 402 18.09 -2.65 12.67
C SER A 402 18.24 -1.26 12.03
N MET A 403 17.56 -0.25 12.58
CA MET A 403 17.72 1.15 12.17
C MET A 403 19.18 1.61 12.27
N LYS A 404 19.83 1.36 13.42
CA LYS A 404 21.21 1.77 13.66
C LYS A 404 22.22 1.02 12.78
N ASP A 405 21.99 -0.24 12.54
CA ASP A 405 22.82 -1.04 11.63
C ASP A 405 22.70 -0.56 10.18
N LYS A 406 21.48 -0.23 9.73
CA LYS A 406 21.24 0.35 8.41
C LYS A 406 21.84 1.76 8.29
N GLU A 407 21.70 2.62 9.32
CA GLU A 407 22.35 3.93 9.39
C GLU A 407 23.87 3.81 9.23
N ARG A 408 24.48 2.82 9.89
CA ARG A 408 25.93 2.58 9.81
C ARG A 408 26.38 2.15 8.41
N THR A 409 25.59 1.30 7.73
CA THR A 409 25.92 0.77 6.42
C THR A 409 25.65 1.77 5.29
N ASN A 410 24.47 2.38 5.29
CA ASN A 410 23.95 3.19 4.19
C ASN A 410 23.82 4.69 4.52
N GLY A 411 23.94 5.07 5.79
CA GLY A 411 23.88 6.48 6.21
C GLY A 411 25.16 7.24 5.85
N HIS A 412 25.07 8.58 5.78
CA HIS A 412 26.19 9.49 5.52
C HIS A 412 27.12 9.66 6.74
N LEU A 413 27.48 8.56 7.40
CA LEU A 413 28.35 8.58 8.56
C LEU A 413 29.83 8.65 8.17
N SER A 414 30.60 9.49 8.86
CA SER A 414 32.06 9.52 8.74
C SER A 414 32.67 8.20 9.25
N VAL A 415 33.91 7.91 8.83
CA VAL A 415 34.63 6.68 9.24
C VAL A 415 34.70 6.56 10.78
N PHE A 416 34.96 7.67 11.50
CA PHE A 416 35.02 7.66 12.96
C PHE A 416 33.65 7.38 13.59
N GLN A 417 32.57 7.91 13.03
CA GLN A 417 31.21 7.61 13.48
C GLN A 417 30.83 6.14 13.24
N LYS A 418 31.23 5.56 12.09
CA LYS A 418 31.02 4.13 11.80
C LYS A 418 31.78 3.25 12.80
N ILE A 419 33.03 3.58 13.13
CA ILE A 419 33.80 2.85 14.15
C ILE A 419 33.12 2.96 15.52
N GLY A 420 32.73 4.18 15.93
CA GLY A 420 32.03 4.42 17.19
C GLY A 420 30.71 3.65 17.27
N SER A 421 29.91 3.69 16.22
CA SER A 421 28.65 2.94 16.08
C SER A 421 28.87 1.42 16.19
N SER A 422 29.94 0.89 15.55
CA SER A 422 30.28 -0.53 15.64
C SER A 422 30.70 -0.94 17.06
N LEU A 423 31.44 -0.10 17.75
CA LEU A 423 31.81 -0.35 19.16
C LEU A 423 30.59 -0.32 20.07
N LEU A 424 29.67 0.63 19.88
CA LEU A 424 28.43 0.71 20.65
C LEU A 424 27.53 -0.51 20.40
N SER A 425 27.44 -0.97 19.16
CA SER A 425 26.72 -2.21 18.81
C SER A 425 27.30 -3.41 19.54
N LEU A 426 28.63 -3.57 19.49
CA LEU A 426 29.33 -4.72 20.07
C LEU A 426 29.25 -4.75 21.61
N LEU A 427 29.45 -3.58 22.25
CA LEU A 427 29.62 -3.49 23.70
C LEU A 427 28.29 -3.43 24.47
N ILE A 428 27.29 -2.76 23.93
CA ILE A 428 26.04 -2.45 24.65
C ILE A 428 24.77 -2.53 23.77
N ARG A 429 24.85 -3.04 22.54
CA ARG A 429 23.76 -3.05 21.56
C ARG A 429 23.07 -1.69 21.46
N TYR A 430 23.84 -0.66 21.18
CA TYR A 430 23.37 0.73 21.09
C TYR A 430 22.63 1.23 22.36
N GLY A 431 22.94 0.66 23.53
CA GLY A 431 22.32 1.04 24.82
C GLY A 431 21.11 0.17 25.21
N ARG A 432 20.64 -0.73 24.37
CA ARG A 432 19.48 -1.60 24.67
C ARG A 432 19.82 -2.77 25.60
N GLU A 433 21.05 -3.24 25.59
CA GLU A 433 21.55 -4.29 26.49
C GLU A 433 22.75 -3.81 27.32
N PRO A 434 22.55 -2.89 28.27
CA PRO A 434 23.66 -2.33 29.06
C PRO A 434 24.35 -3.38 29.94
N SER A 435 23.69 -4.51 30.23
CA SER A 435 24.30 -5.66 30.92
C SER A 435 25.49 -6.27 30.19
N ARG A 436 25.56 -6.12 28.85
CA ARG A 436 26.73 -6.56 28.07
C ARG A 436 28.02 -5.83 28.46
N ALA A 437 27.91 -4.59 28.96
CA ALA A 437 29.06 -3.86 29.46
C ALA A 437 29.78 -4.59 30.60
N LEU A 438 29.04 -5.32 31.43
CA LEU A 438 29.63 -6.13 32.52
C LEU A 438 30.42 -7.31 31.95
N TYR A 439 29.84 -8.05 30.97
CA TYR A 439 30.54 -9.15 30.32
C TYR A 439 31.78 -8.64 29.58
N ALA A 440 31.66 -7.53 28.87
CA ALA A 440 32.79 -6.88 28.20
C ALA A 440 33.89 -6.50 29.22
N SER A 441 33.51 -5.92 30.37
CA SER A 441 34.44 -5.57 31.46
C SER A 441 35.24 -6.80 31.94
N VAL A 442 34.55 -7.91 32.19
CA VAL A 442 35.21 -9.16 32.59
C VAL A 442 36.20 -9.63 31.53
N VAL A 443 35.79 -9.61 30.25
CA VAL A 443 36.67 -10.00 29.13
C VAL A 443 37.90 -9.12 29.05
N PHE A 444 37.75 -7.80 29.17
CA PHE A 444 38.89 -6.86 29.18
C PHE A 444 39.83 -7.07 30.36
N ILE A 445 39.31 -7.31 31.58
CA ILE A 445 40.10 -7.61 32.75
C ILE A 445 40.94 -8.89 32.54
N LEU A 446 40.30 -9.95 32.03
CA LEU A 446 41.00 -11.21 31.73
C LEU A 446 42.05 -11.04 30.62
N LEU A 447 41.76 -10.22 29.61
CA LEU A 447 42.71 -9.90 28.56
C LEU A 447 43.90 -9.11 29.10
N GLY A 448 43.67 -8.14 29.98
CA GLY A 448 44.74 -7.40 30.69
C GLY A 448 45.59 -8.34 31.55
N TRP A 449 44.94 -9.21 32.32
CA TRP A 449 45.64 -10.26 33.06
C TRP A 449 46.57 -11.10 32.17
N PHE A 450 46.09 -11.50 31.01
CA PHE A 450 46.89 -12.31 30.06
C PHE A 450 48.06 -11.49 29.46
N ILE A 451 47.84 -10.23 29.11
CA ILE A 451 48.88 -9.35 28.51
C ILE A 451 49.98 -9.03 29.54
N PHE A 452 49.62 -8.83 30.81
CA PHE A 452 50.56 -8.48 31.86
C PHE A 452 50.98 -9.67 32.75
N ARG A 453 50.71 -10.93 32.30
CA ARG A 453 50.91 -12.15 33.09
C ARG A 453 52.33 -12.36 33.67
N HIS A 454 53.36 -11.71 33.11
CA HIS A 454 54.73 -11.86 33.54
C HIS A 454 55.29 -10.55 34.07
N ARG A 455 55.94 -10.62 35.28
CA ARG A 455 56.58 -9.45 35.90
C ARG A 455 57.58 -8.72 35.01
N ARG A 456 58.19 -9.38 34.04
CA ARG A 456 59.13 -8.77 33.07
C ARG A 456 58.52 -7.64 32.20
N PHE A 457 57.22 -7.50 32.20
CA PHE A 457 56.48 -6.51 31.35
C PHE A 457 56.11 -5.25 32.13
N VAL A 458 56.40 -5.21 33.46
CA VAL A 458 56.10 -4.10 34.32
C VAL A 458 57.35 -3.71 35.11
N ASP A 459 57.48 -2.43 35.43
CA ASP A 459 58.51 -1.88 36.28
C ASP A 459 57.85 -1.23 37.51
N PRO A 460 58.50 -1.28 38.71
CA PRO A 460 58.01 -0.54 39.86
C PRO A 460 58.23 0.97 39.66
N LYS A 461 57.25 1.79 40.05
CA LYS A 461 57.36 3.24 40.01
C LYS A 461 58.45 3.76 40.95
N ASP A 462 58.57 3.15 42.17
CA ASP A 462 59.62 3.47 43.12
C ASP A 462 60.64 2.32 43.16
N PRO A 463 61.95 2.61 43.10
CA PRO A 463 63.00 1.60 43.21
C PRO A 463 62.96 0.76 44.49
N ASN A 464 62.39 1.30 45.59
CA ASN A 464 62.21 0.58 46.85
C ASN A 464 61.15 -0.51 46.80
N ASP A 465 60.26 -0.51 45.79
CA ASP A 465 59.17 -1.45 45.64
C ASP A 465 59.56 -2.71 44.83
N LYS A 466 60.84 -2.84 44.46
CA LYS A 466 61.32 -4.00 43.69
C LYS A 466 61.11 -5.38 44.33
N GLU A 467 61.03 -5.39 45.67
CA GLU A 467 60.82 -6.64 46.44
C GLU A 467 59.34 -7.01 46.59
N LYS A 468 58.40 -6.13 46.23
CA LYS A 468 56.97 -6.44 46.31
C LYS A 468 56.57 -7.50 45.27
N THR A 469 55.60 -8.31 45.65
CA THR A 469 55.03 -9.33 44.75
C THR A 469 54.11 -8.67 43.73
N PHE A 470 54.26 -8.99 42.47
CA PHE A 470 53.40 -8.53 41.37
C PHE A 470 52.32 -9.58 41.12
N ASP A 471 51.02 -9.15 41.16
CA ASP A 471 49.89 -9.98 40.74
C ASP A 471 49.27 -9.41 39.46
N PRO A 472 49.33 -10.13 38.35
CA PRO A 472 48.84 -9.65 37.07
C PRO A 472 47.32 -9.45 37.02
N PHE A 473 46.56 -10.22 37.80
CA PHE A 473 45.12 -10.11 37.85
C PHE A 473 44.70 -8.81 38.56
N TRP A 474 45.23 -8.60 39.76
CA TRP A 474 44.95 -7.39 40.55
C TRP A 474 45.45 -6.12 39.84
N PHE A 475 46.57 -6.19 39.15
CA PHE A 475 47.09 -5.09 38.36
C PHE A 475 46.14 -4.74 37.20
N SER A 476 45.62 -5.76 36.46
CA SER A 476 44.65 -5.54 35.38
C SER A 476 43.32 -4.99 35.92
N LEU A 477 42.85 -5.51 37.04
CA LEU A 477 41.61 -5.06 37.67
C LEU A 477 41.73 -3.61 38.14
N ASP A 478 42.84 -3.28 38.83
CA ASP A 478 43.11 -1.93 39.34
C ASP A 478 43.23 -0.92 38.19
N LEU A 479 43.93 -1.29 37.13
CA LEU A 479 44.07 -0.45 35.96
C LEU A 479 42.73 -0.19 35.24
N PHE A 480 41.77 -1.15 35.32
CA PHE A 480 40.46 -1.06 34.71
C PHE A 480 39.44 -0.28 35.55
N LEU A 481 39.51 -0.40 36.88
CA LEU A 481 38.58 0.25 37.79
C LEU A 481 38.87 1.74 37.91
N PRO A 482 37.91 2.65 37.62
CA PRO A 482 38.16 4.10 37.60
C PRO A 482 38.32 4.73 39.00
N LEU A 483 37.92 4.02 40.05
CA LEU A 483 37.90 4.50 41.43
C LEU A 483 38.66 3.54 42.36
N SER A 484 39.60 2.80 41.81
CA SER A 484 40.32 1.81 42.57
C SER A 484 41.26 2.45 43.63
N THR A 485 41.19 1.90 44.82
CA THR A 485 42.17 2.12 45.85
C THR A 485 43.11 0.93 46.04
N LEU A 486 43.12 0.04 45.04
CA LEU A 486 44.00 -1.11 45.02
C LEU A 486 45.45 -0.64 44.79
N PRO A 487 46.42 -1.21 45.45
CA PRO A 487 47.78 -0.66 45.43
C PRO A 487 48.60 -1.05 44.20
N ASP A 488 48.09 -2.00 43.36
CA ASP A 488 48.93 -2.58 42.29
C ASP A 488 49.22 -1.60 41.15
N ALA A 489 48.27 -0.79 40.71
CA ALA A 489 48.49 0.23 39.66
C ALA A 489 49.20 1.49 40.22
N GLU A 490 49.25 1.68 41.53
CA GLU A 490 50.10 2.70 42.16
C GLU A 490 51.57 2.29 42.22
N ILE A 491 51.83 0.97 42.37
CA ILE A 491 53.18 0.43 42.52
C ILE A 491 53.81 0.09 41.16
N TRP A 492 53.02 -0.45 40.26
CA TRP A 492 53.51 -0.99 38.98
C TRP A 492 53.10 -0.13 37.78
N VAL A 493 53.97 -0.03 36.79
CA VAL A 493 53.70 0.58 35.49
C VAL A 493 54.17 -0.33 34.37
N PRO A 494 53.52 -0.29 33.20
CA PRO A 494 54.03 -0.98 32.00
C PRO A 494 55.41 -0.47 31.67
N LYS A 495 56.30 -1.39 31.23
CA LYS A 495 57.67 -1.09 30.87
C LYS A 495 57.69 -0.07 29.71
N GLN A 496 58.46 1.05 29.86
CA GLN A 496 58.42 2.18 28.93
C GLN A 496 58.94 1.82 27.52
N ASP A 497 59.83 0.85 27.40
CA ASP A 497 60.33 0.34 26.12
C ASP A 497 59.28 -0.47 25.36
N ASP A 498 58.22 -0.93 26.00
CA ASP A 498 57.14 -1.71 25.39
C ASP A 498 55.95 -0.79 25.06
N GLN A 499 56.04 -0.14 23.90
CA GLN A 499 55.00 0.80 23.45
C GLN A 499 53.62 0.15 23.33
N PHE A 500 53.55 -1.12 22.90
CA PHE A 500 52.28 -1.84 22.80
C PHE A 500 51.56 -1.93 24.15
N ARG A 501 52.28 -2.37 25.21
CA ARG A 501 51.71 -2.50 26.55
C ARG A 501 51.39 -1.14 27.18
N CYS A 502 52.18 -0.11 26.89
CA CYS A 502 51.89 1.26 27.36
C CYS A 502 50.60 1.81 26.70
N ILE A 503 50.40 1.61 25.42
CA ILE A 503 49.19 2.02 24.71
C ILE A 503 47.98 1.20 25.22
N TYR A 504 48.14 -0.15 25.31
CA TYR A 504 47.11 -1.03 25.83
C TYR A 504 46.65 -0.61 27.25
N ALA A 505 47.55 -0.33 28.15
CA ALA A 505 47.23 0.11 29.51
C ALA A 505 46.37 1.37 29.52
N ARG A 506 46.70 2.37 28.68
CA ARG A 506 45.90 3.58 28.54
C ARG A 506 44.50 3.29 27.98
N VAL A 507 44.40 2.49 26.92
CA VAL A 507 43.12 2.10 26.32
C VAL A 507 42.29 1.31 27.33
N HIS A 508 42.92 0.38 28.06
CA HIS A 508 42.30 -0.45 29.09
C HIS A 508 41.67 0.39 30.22
N SER A 509 42.41 1.39 30.69
CA SER A 509 41.91 2.33 31.70
C SER A 509 40.75 3.19 31.18
N VAL A 510 40.85 3.71 29.95
CA VAL A 510 39.75 4.49 29.33
C VAL A 510 38.50 3.63 29.14
N LEU A 511 38.64 2.38 28.72
CA LEU A 511 37.50 1.45 28.61
C LEU A 511 36.86 1.18 29.96
N GLY A 512 37.64 1.05 31.04
CA GLY A 512 37.12 0.93 32.40
C GLY A 512 36.27 2.12 32.84
N TRP A 513 36.75 3.35 32.53
CA TRP A 513 35.99 4.58 32.79
C TRP A 513 34.64 4.65 32.06
N VAL A 514 34.52 4.00 30.93
CA VAL A 514 33.27 3.97 30.13
C VAL A 514 32.37 2.80 30.53
N LEU A 515 32.93 1.59 30.61
CA LEU A 515 32.12 0.36 30.79
C LEU A 515 31.61 0.18 32.24
N ILE A 516 32.36 0.56 33.23
CA ILE A 516 31.95 0.37 34.65
C ILE A 516 30.72 1.21 35.03
N PRO A 517 30.63 2.53 34.71
CA PRO A 517 29.41 3.29 34.96
C PRO A 517 28.18 2.76 34.21
N ILE A 518 28.35 2.33 32.94
CA ILE A 518 27.28 1.74 32.16
C ILE A 518 26.80 0.43 32.80
N GLY A 519 27.73 -0.48 33.14
CA GLY A 519 27.42 -1.73 33.81
C GLY A 519 26.74 -1.55 35.16
N PHE A 520 27.19 -0.58 35.94
CA PHE A 520 26.58 -0.23 37.23
C PHE A 520 25.17 0.34 37.05
N GLY A 521 24.97 1.23 36.05
CA GLY A 521 23.65 1.74 35.70
C GLY A 521 22.68 0.64 35.24
N ALA A 522 23.20 -0.41 34.60
CA ALA A 522 22.41 -1.59 34.23
C ALA A 522 21.93 -2.39 35.44
N ILE A 523 22.82 -2.61 36.44
CA ILE A 523 22.48 -3.34 37.69
C ILE A 523 21.46 -2.57 38.52
N THR A 524 21.63 -1.26 38.61
CA THR A 524 20.76 -0.40 39.44
C THR A 524 19.43 -0.06 38.77
N GLY A 525 19.21 -0.46 37.51
CA GLY A 525 18.02 -0.12 36.75
C GLY A 525 17.95 1.35 36.31
N LEU A 526 18.96 2.16 36.58
CA LEU A 526 19.00 3.59 36.22
C LEU A 526 19.02 3.82 34.69
N LEU A 527 19.50 2.86 33.92
CA LEU A 527 19.56 2.92 32.44
C LEU A 527 18.46 2.11 31.76
N SER A 528 17.78 1.23 32.48
CA SER A 528 16.57 0.59 32.00
C SER A 528 15.42 1.54 32.28
N GLY A 529 15.05 2.37 31.32
CA GLY A 529 13.85 3.23 31.38
C GLY A 529 12.56 2.41 31.38
N LYS A 530 12.42 1.49 32.36
CA LYS A 530 11.19 0.73 32.66
C LYS A 530 10.56 1.28 33.91
#